data_f2a978a207f09a490875ac4637aae03c
#
_entry.id   f2a978a207f09a490875ac4637aae03c
#
_cell.length_a   1.000
_cell.length_b   1.000
_cell.length_c   1.000
_cell.angle_alpha   90.00
_cell.angle_beta   90.00
_cell.angle_gamma   90.00
#
_symmetry.space_group_name_H-M   'P 1'
#
loop_
_entity.id
_entity.type
_entity.pdbx_description
1 polymer ?
#
loop_
_entity_poly.entity_id
_entity_poly.type
_entity_poly.pdbx_seq_one_letter_code
_entity_poly.pdbx_strand_id
1 'polypeptide(L)'
;MPRLGGAHRNLDHARSLARLVAPSRPQRVLIAGASGMIGTELQRQLRDDGYEVLTLVRRKPAHEHEFAWAPDSRVLDFRILDTVDAVVNLSGASIARIPWTRGYRTQILESRVQATRALAEAMSMASTPPAVFLSGSAVGIYGDRPGERLDDGAAPGEGFLAEVVTAWEEAARLAPESTRTVFLRTGLVVGKGGAMTPLRLLTAIGAAARIGTGGQHWPWISLYDEAAAIRHLLTSTLHGPVNLAGPTPATSDRMTRALAEAMKRWHLFALPEKLIGLGMGDAGRELLLASQKVVPAKLLADGFTFRDRTVEEAIAALTAPQSRS
;
A
#
# COMPACT_ATOMS: atom_id res chain seq x y z
N MET A 1 59.68 -13.14 32.07
CA MET A 1 58.20 -13.32 32.10
C MET A 1 57.56 -12.32 31.15
N PRO A 2 57.11 -12.68 30.00
CA PRO A 2 56.30 -11.81 29.10
C PRO A 2 54.82 -11.98 29.39
N ARG A 3 54.13 -10.83 29.48
CA ARG A 3 52.69 -10.71 29.77
C ARG A 3 51.84 -11.13 28.57
N LEU A 4 50.94 -12.10 28.78
CA LEU A 4 49.82 -12.45 27.87
C LEU A 4 48.73 -11.37 27.97
N GLY A 5 48.58 -10.56 26.94
CA GLY A 5 47.57 -9.52 26.86
C GLY A 5 47.23 -9.22 25.41
N GLY A 6 46.53 -10.12 24.71
CA GLY A 6 46.24 -9.93 23.30
C GLY A 6 44.97 -10.61 22.72
N ALA A 7 44.23 -11.38 23.52
CA ALA A 7 43.16 -12.22 22.99
C ALA A 7 41.74 -11.62 23.05
N HIS A 8 41.49 -10.55 23.81
CA HIS A 8 40.11 -10.02 23.97
C HIS A 8 39.70 -8.94 22.95
N ARG A 9 40.63 -8.33 22.23
CA ARG A 9 40.31 -7.28 21.25
C ARG A 9 39.81 -7.80 19.88
N ASN A 10 40.07 -9.06 19.55
CA ASN A 10 39.67 -9.63 18.25
C ASN A 10 38.22 -10.16 18.21
N LEU A 11 37.60 -10.43 19.36
CA LEU A 11 36.24 -10.96 19.42
C LEU A 11 35.19 -9.86 19.26
N ASP A 12 35.46 -8.63 19.68
CA ASP A 12 34.55 -7.50 19.52
C ASP A 12 34.56 -6.96 18.09
N HIS A 13 35.69 -7.03 17.39
CA HIS A 13 35.81 -6.65 15.98
C HIS A 13 35.09 -7.66 15.05
N ALA A 14 35.14 -8.96 15.37
CA ALA A 14 34.46 -10.00 14.65
C ALA A 14 32.91 -9.91 14.83
N ARG A 15 32.46 -9.50 16.02
CA ARG A 15 31.04 -9.25 16.29
C ARG A 15 30.50 -7.97 15.62
N SER A 16 31.32 -6.96 15.41
CA SER A 16 31.00 -5.72 14.73
C SER A 16 30.90 -5.91 13.21
N LEU A 17 31.67 -6.81 12.61
CA LEU A 17 31.64 -7.12 11.17
C LEU A 17 30.49 -8.07 10.79
N ALA A 18 29.94 -8.84 11.74
CA ALA A 18 28.79 -9.71 11.51
C ALA A 18 27.46 -8.94 11.31
N ARG A 19 27.44 -7.61 11.53
CA ARG A 19 26.26 -6.75 11.33
C ARG A 19 26.16 -6.10 9.94
N LEU A 20 27.07 -6.39 9.01
CA LEU A 20 27.05 -5.90 7.63
C LEU A 20 26.67 -7.00 6.61
N VAL A 21 26.11 -8.11 7.08
CA VAL A 21 25.47 -9.07 6.17
C VAL A 21 24.19 -8.40 5.65
N ALA A 22 24.11 -8.24 4.33
CA ALA A 22 22.86 -7.84 3.68
C ALA A 22 21.70 -8.64 4.29
N PRO A 23 20.54 -8.02 4.61
CA PRO A 23 19.46 -8.71 5.26
C PRO A 23 19.15 -9.98 4.46
N SER A 24 19.24 -11.15 5.11
CA SER A 24 18.85 -12.41 4.50
C SER A 24 17.42 -12.24 4.00
N ARG A 25 17.15 -12.70 2.77
CA ARG A 25 15.79 -12.66 2.21
C ARG A 25 14.83 -13.29 3.21
N PRO A 26 13.75 -12.57 3.64
CA PRO A 26 12.78 -13.18 4.53
C PRO A 26 12.19 -14.42 3.89
N GLN A 27 12.03 -15.48 4.66
CA GLN A 27 11.47 -16.74 4.17
C GLN A 27 9.97 -16.84 4.49
N ARG A 28 9.58 -16.31 5.65
CA ARG A 28 8.19 -16.36 6.15
C ARG A 28 7.59 -14.96 6.27
N VAL A 29 6.49 -14.73 5.58
CA VAL A 29 5.80 -13.43 5.53
C VAL A 29 4.39 -13.57 6.04
N LEU A 30 4.03 -12.82 7.08
CA LEU A 30 2.67 -12.74 7.62
C LEU A 30 1.92 -11.56 6.99
N ILE A 31 0.74 -11.83 6.41
CA ILE A 31 -0.06 -10.82 5.73
C ILE A 31 -1.40 -10.62 6.45
N ALA A 32 -1.66 -9.40 6.90
CA ALA A 32 -2.99 -8.94 7.28
C ALA A 32 -3.67 -8.24 6.09
N GLY A 33 -4.96 -8.52 5.84
CA GLY A 33 -5.65 -8.03 4.64
C GLY A 33 -5.38 -8.86 3.38
N ALA A 34 -4.93 -10.09 3.54
CA ALA A 34 -4.56 -11.03 2.49
C ALA A 34 -5.69 -11.34 1.46
N SER A 35 -6.96 -11.24 1.86
CA SER A 35 -8.12 -11.47 0.99
C SER A 35 -8.48 -10.26 0.10
N GLY A 36 -7.83 -9.11 0.31
CA GLY A 36 -8.02 -7.93 -0.53
C GLY A 36 -7.35 -8.08 -1.91
N MET A 37 -7.67 -7.15 -2.83
CA MET A 37 -7.14 -7.16 -4.20
C MET A 37 -5.59 -7.19 -4.22
N ILE A 38 -4.95 -6.28 -3.48
CA ILE A 38 -3.49 -6.21 -3.38
C ILE A 38 -2.95 -7.45 -2.67
N GLY A 39 -3.56 -7.84 -1.53
CA GLY A 39 -3.13 -8.99 -0.74
C GLY A 39 -3.17 -10.31 -1.53
N THR A 40 -4.18 -10.50 -2.38
CA THR A 40 -4.30 -11.68 -3.25
C THR A 40 -3.17 -11.74 -4.29
N GLU A 41 -2.89 -10.62 -4.97
CA GLU A 41 -1.81 -10.55 -5.94
C GLU A 41 -0.44 -10.68 -5.27
N LEU A 42 -0.25 -10.06 -4.11
CA LEU A 42 0.98 -10.16 -3.33
C LEU A 42 1.27 -11.61 -2.92
N GLN A 43 0.26 -12.32 -2.40
CA GLN A 43 0.41 -13.74 -2.04
C GLN A 43 0.85 -14.59 -3.24
N ARG A 44 0.25 -14.34 -4.42
CA ARG A 44 0.62 -15.04 -5.64
C ARG A 44 2.11 -14.82 -5.95
N GLN A 45 2.55 -13.57 -6.01
CA GLN A 45 3.93 -13.23 -6.33
C GLN A 45 4.93 -13.76 -5.29
N LEU A 46 4.59 -13.71 -4.01
CA LEU A 46 5.45 -14.21 -2.94
C LEU A 46 5.60 -15.75 -3.03
N ARG A 47 4.50 -16.49 -3.28
CA ARG A 47 4.56 -17.94 -3.45
C ARG A 47 5.35 -18.33 -4.70
N ASP A 48 5.18 -17.61 -5.81
CA ASP A 48 5.95 -17.83 -7.03
C ASP A 48 7.47 -17.65 -6.80
N ASP A 49 7.83 -16.76 -5.87
CA ASP A 49 9.22 -16.55 -5.46
C ASP A 49 9.70 -17.50 -4.33
N GLY A 50 8.86 -18.42 -3.88
CA GLY A 50 9.20 -19.42 -2.87
C GLY A 50 9.14 -18.95 -1.41
N TYR A 51 8.42 -17.85 -1.11
CA TYR A 51 8.15 -17.46 0.27
C TYR A 51 7.08 -18.35 0.91
N GLU A 52 7.22 -18.66 2.19
CA GLU A 52 6.14 -19.19 3.01
C GLU A 52 5.21 -18.03 3.42
N VAL A 53 3.97 -18.07 2.96
CA VAL A 53 2.99 -16.99 3.20
C VAL A 53 1.98 -17.42 4.24
N LEU A 54 1.97 -16.73 5.37
CA LEU A 54 0.99 -16.86 6.46
C LEU A 54 0.01 -15.71 6.40
N THR A 55 -1.24 -15.93 6.82
CA THR A 55 -2.29 -14.91 6.72
C THR A 55 -3.07 -14.74 8.02
N LEU A 56 -3.38 -13.49 8.36
CA LEU A 56 -4.28 -13.16 9.45
C LEU A 56 -5.72 -13.07 8.94
N VAL A 57 -6.61 -13.82 9.57
CA VAL A 57 -8.03 -13.89 9.20
C VAL A 57 -8.93 -13.53 10.38
N ARG A 58 -10.04 -12.79 10.13
CA ARG A 58 -11.03 -12.42 11.16
C ARG A 58 -12.10 -13.49 11.36
N ARG A 59 -12.05 -14.57 10.62
CA ARG A 59 -12.88 -15.77 10.74
C ARG A 59 -12.09 -16.90 11.37
N LYS A 60 -12.75 -18.04 11.62
CA LYS A 60 -12.04 -19.27 12.02
C LYS A 60 -11.06 -19.67 10.89
N PRO A 61 -9.79 -19.98 11.23
CA PRO A 61 -8.81 -20.49 10.25
C PRO A 61 -9.32 -21.75 9.55
N ALA A 62 -9.09 -21.84 8.24
CA ALA A 62 -9.47 -22.99 7.41
C ALA A 62 -8.32 -23.97 7.20
N HIS A 63 -7.07 -23.54 7.37
CA HIS A 63 -5.86 -24.35 7.23
C HIS A 63 -4.70 -23.79 8.06
N GLU A 64 -3.60 -24.52 8.14
CA GLU A 64 -2.46 -24.26 9.02
C GLU A 64 -1.71 -22.94 8.77
N HIS A 65 -1.82 -22.34 7.57
CA HIS A 65 -1.22 -21.06 7.24
C HIS A 65 -2.13 -19.86 7.56
N GLU A 66 -3.29 -20.09 8.14
CA GLU A 66 -4.20 -19.04 8.58
C GLU A 66 -4.23 -18.91 10.10
N PHE A 67 -4.15 -17.70 10.59
CA PHE A 67 -4.17 -17.38 12.01
C PHE A 67 -5.32 -16.44 12.32
N ALA A 68 -6.12 -16.79 13.34
CA ALA A 68 -7.23 -15.93 13.76
C ALA A 68 -6.72 -14.68 14.47
N TRP A 69 -7.33 -13.55 14.18
CA TRP A 69 -7.12 -12.32 14.91
C TRP A 69 -8.37 -11.43 14.97
N ALA A 70 -8.45 -10.58 15.97
CA ALA A 70 -9.51 -9.60 16.14
C ALA A 70 -8.89 -8.24 16.50
N PRO A 71 -8.54 -7.41 15.48
CA PRO A 71 -7.82 -6.15 15.70
C PRO A 71 -8.61 -5.16 16.57
N ASP A 72 -9.94 -5.14 16.44
CA ASP A 72 -10.83 -4.27 17.22
C ASP A 72 -10.75 -4.56 18.73
N SER A 73 -10.48 -5.80 19.10
CA SER A 73 -10.32 -6.28 20.50
C SER A 73 -8.86 -6.51 20.88
N ARG A 74 -7.90 -6.18 19.98
CA ARG A 74 -6.45 -6.42 20.14
C ARG A 74 -6.10 -7.88 20.43
N VAL A 75 -6.90 -8.82 19.92
CA VAL A 75 -6.65 -10.25 20.08
C VAL A 75 -5.81 -10.75 18.93
N LEU A 76 -4.56 -11.05 19.22
CA LEU A 76 -3.61 -11.72 18.34
C LEU A 76 -2.70 -12.57 19.22
N ASP A 77 -2.49 -13.85 18.86
CA ASP A 77 -1.43 -14.64 19.46
C ASP A 77 -0.08 -14.11 18.96
N PHE A 78 0.56 -13.25 19.76
CA PHE A 78 1.81 -12.57 19.40
C PHE A 78 2.96 -13.56 19.17
N ARG A 79 2.87 -14.82 19.64
CA ARG A 79 3.89 -15.84 19.41
C ARG A 79 4.08 -16.18 17.93
N ILE A 80 3.06 -15.92 17.09
CA ILE A 80 3.23 -16.05 15.64
C ILE A 80 4.31 -15.11 15.12
N LEU A 81 4.48 -13.95 15.74
CA LEU A 81 5.46 -12.94 15.33
C LEU A 81 6.91 -13.38 15.61
N ASP A 82 7.13 -14.28 16.57
CA ASP A 82 8.43 -14.91 16.83
C ASP A 82 8.84 -15.87 15.69
N THR A 83 7.92 -16.24 14.81
CA THR A 83 8.12 -17.26 13.79
C THR A 83 8.17 -16.71 12.36
N VAL A 84 8.03 -15.40 12.17
CA VAL A 84 8.00 -14.75 10.85
C VAL A 84 9.08 -13.70 10.73
N ASP A 85 9.62 -13.56 9.53
CA ASP A 85 10.70 -12.60 9.23
C ASP A 85 10.15 -11.21 8.90
N ALA A 86 8.94 -11.17 8.35
CA ALA A 86 8.30 -9.92 7.92
C ALA A 86 6.78 -9.95 8.12
N VAL A 87 6.22 -8.77 8.38
CA VAL A 87 4.77 -8.53 8.44
C VAL A 87 4.38 -7.50 7.40
N VAL A 88 3.32 -7.80 6.65
CA VAL A 88 2.68 -6.87 5.70
C VAL A 88 1.25 -6.62 6.14
N ASN A 89 0.91 -5.37 6.44
CA ASN A 89 -0.44 -4.98 6.83
C ASN A 89 -1.15 -4.18 5.73
N LEU A 90 -2.11 -4.81 5.08
CA LEU A 90 -2.96 -4.21 4.04
C LEU A 90 -4.42 -4.10 4.52
N SER A 91 -4.65 -4.15 5.83
CA SER A 91 -6.00 -4.11 6.42
C SER A 91 -6.60 -2.72 6.36
N GLY A 92 -7.89 -2.63 6.03
CA GLY A 92 -8.63 -1.38 6.03
C GLY A 92 -10.00 -1.52 5.35
N ALA A 93 -10.98 -0.76 5.81
CA ALA A 93 -12.28 -0.65 5.14
C ALA A 93 -12.13 0.07 3.80
N SER A 94 -12.96 -0.30 2.83
CA SER A 94 -12.93 0.29 1.49
C SER A 94 -13.32 1.77 1.51
N ILE A 95 -12.47 2.64 0.95
CA ILE A 95 -12.81 4.06 0.78
C ILE A 95 -13.78 4.31 -0.39
N ALA A 96 -13.95 3.33 -1.27
CA ALA A 96 -14.83 3.45 -2.45
C ALA A 96 -16.31 3.27 -2.12
N ARG A 97 -16.68 2.92 -0.88
CA ARG A 97 -18.07 2.85 -0.44
C ARG A 97 -18.59 4.25 -0.10
N ILE A 98 -19.52 4.75 -0.90
CA ILE A 98 -20.10 6.09 -0.79
C ILE A 98 -21.59 5.95 -0.40
N PRO A 99 -22.17 6.90 0.36
CA PRO A 99 -21.58 8.12 0.90
C PRO A 99 -20.73 7.91 2.16
N TRP A 100 -19.79 8.83 2.42
CA TRP A 100 -19.03 8.87 3.67
C TRP A 100 -19.86 9.50 4.79
N THR A 101 -20.79 8.73 5.35
CA THR A 101 -21.48 9.14 6.57
C THR A 101 -20.50 9.29 7.74
N ARG A 102 -20.90 10.00 8.80
CA ARG A 102 -20.06 10.13 10.02
C ARG A 102 -19.59 8.76 10.52
N GLY A 103 -20.49 7.78 10.65
CA GLY A 103 -20.15 6.44 11.10
C GLY A 103 -19.19 5.72 10.15
N TYR A 104 -19.34 5.91 8.83
CA TYR A 104 -18.43 5.29 7.87
C TYR A 104 -17.05 5.95 7.85
N ARG A 105 -16.94 7.27 8.04
CA ARG A 105 -15.65 7.96 8.25
C ARG A 105 -14.92 7.40 9.48
N THR A 106 -15.63 7.22 10.60
CA THR A 106 -15.08 6.55 11.78
C THR A 106 -14.59 5.14 11.45
N GLN A 107 -15.36 4.35 10.71
CA GLN A 107 -14.97 3.00 10.28
C GLN A 107 -13.72 3.02 9.37
N ILE A 108 -13.60 3.98 8.45
CA ILE A 108 -12.41 4.16 7.60
C ILE A 108 -11.16 4.39 8.46
N LEU A 109 -11.24 5.28 9.45
CA LEU A 109 -10.14 5.58 10.35
C LEU A 109 -9.80 4.38 11.24
N GLU A 110 -10.78 3.90 12.00
CA GLU A 110 -10.56 2.88 13.02
C GLU A 110 -10.08 1.55 12.45
N SER A 111 -10.63 1.11 11.31
CA SER A 111 -10.22 -0.14 10.67
C SER A 111 -8.74 -0.19 10.30
N ARG A 112 -8.12 0.98 10.09
CA ARG A 112 -6.69 1.13 9.79
C ARG A 112 -5.85 1.25 11.05
N VAL A 113 -6.23 2.19 11.90
CA VAL A 113 -5.48 2.50 13.13
C VAL A 113 -5.48 1.31 14.09
N GLN A 114 -6.64 0.68 14.34
CA GLN A 114 -6.74 -0.46 15.26
C GLN A 114 -5.96 -1.67 14.76
N ALA A 115 -6.08 -2.01 13.48
CA ALA A 115 -5.36 -3.14 12.89
C ALA A 115 -3.83 -2.93 12.95
N THR A 116 -3.39 -1.73 12.61
CA THR A 116 -1.96 -1.39 12.61
C THR A 116 -1.39 -1.35 14.02
N ARG A 117 -2.11 -0.72 14.96
CA ARG A 117 -1.72 -0.66 16.36
C ARG A 117 -1.63 -2.04 16.99
N ALA A 118 -2.64 -2.92 16.75
CA ALA A 118 -2.62 -4.28 17.27
C ALA A 118 -1.39 -5.07 16.81
N LEU A 119 -0.97 -4.92 15.54
CA LEU A 119 0.25 -5.54 15.04
C LEU A 119 1.51 -4.95 15.65
N ALA A 120 1.63 -3.62 15.69
CA ALA A 120 2.80 -2.94 16.24
C ALA A 120 3.01 -3.24 17.73
N GLU A 121 1.92 -3.20 18.54
CA GLU A 121 1.95 -3.56 19.95
C GLU A 121 2.30 -5.05 20.16
N ALA A 122 1.76 -5.94 19.31
CA ALA A 122 2.08 -7.37 19.39
C ALA A 122 3.55 -7.65 19.04
N MET A 123 4.13 -6.93 18.05
CA MET A 123 5.57 -7.01 17.74
C MET A 123 6.44 -6.59 18.94
N SER A 124 6.01 -5.58 19.70
CA SER A 124 6.74 -5.14 20.90
C SER A 124 6.69 -6.16 22.04
N MET A 125 5.74 -7.10 22.03
CA MET A 125 5.63 -8.19 23.00
C MET A 125 6.35 -9.48 22.55
N ALA A 126 6.72 -9.58 21.27
CA ALA A 126 7.40 -10.74 20.73
C ALA A 126 8.84 -10.83 21.26
N SER A 127 9.29 -12.05 21.55
CA SER A 127 10.67 -12.31 22.02
C SER A 127 11.68 -12.08 20.90
N THR A 128 11.28 -12.36 19.66
CA THR A 128 12.05 -12.13 18.44
C THR A 128 11.18 -11.40 17.41
N PRO A 129 11.08 -10.07 17.51
CA PRO A 129 10.24 -9.29 16.60
C PRO A 129 10.65 -9.49 15.14
N PRO A 130 9.69 -9.47 14.20
CA PRO A 130 9.98 -9.49 12.77
C PRO A 130 10.94 -8.37 12.37
N ALA A 131 11.92 -8.67 11.51
CA ALA A 131 12.88 -7.68 11.06
C ALA A 131 12.27 -6.57 10.19
N VAL A 132 11.12 -6.84 9.55
CA VAL A 132 10.48 -5.94 8.59
C VAL A 132 8.98 -5.80 8.88
N PHE A 133 8.52 -4.56 8.94
CA PHE A 133 7.10 -4.22 8.97
C PHE A 133 6.73 -3.30 7.80
N LEU A 134 5.99 -3.81 6.83
CA LEU A 134 5.43 -3.05 5.73
C LEU A 134 3.98 -2.70 6.08
N SER A 135 3.77 -1.47 6.55
CA SER A 135 2.44 -0.99 6.94
C SER A 135 1.77 -0.25 5.80
N GLY A 136 0.53 -0.63 5.50
CA GLY A 136 -0.31 0.15 4.59
C GLY A 136 -0.35 1.63 5.01
N SER A 137 -0.38 2.48 4.01
CA SER A 137 -0.54 3.93 4.04
C SER A 137 -1.19 4.35 2.72
N ALA A 138 -1.32 5.62 2.43
CA ALA A 138 -1.88 6.08 1.16
C ALA A 138 -1.38 7.46 0.76
N VAL A 139 -1.35 7.74 -0.54
CA VAL A 139 -1.07 9.08 -1.09
C VAL A 139 -2.09 10.13 -0.65
N GLY A 140 -3.24 9.72 -0.11
CA GLY A 140 -4.22 10.62 0.51
C GLY A 140 -3.64 11.53 1.59
N ILE A 141 -2.49 11.19 2.17
CA ILE A 141 -1.76 12.03 3.12
C ILE A 141 -1.42 13.40 2.54
N TYR A 142 -1.26 13.53 1.24
CA TYR A 142 -0.86 14.78 0.61
C TYR A 142 -2.01 15.77 0.42
N GLY A 143 -3.29 15.35 0.58
CA GLY A 143 -4.45 16.21 0.33
C GLY A 143 -4.52 16.69 -1.13
N ASP A 144 -5.13 17.86 -1.36
CA ASP A 144 -5.21 18.48 -2.69
C ASP A 144 -4.04 19.46 -2.89
N ARG A 145 -3.11 19.12 -3.78
CA ARG A 145 -1.86 19.87 -4.03
C ARG A 145 -1.65 20.09 -5.55
N PRO A 146 -2.52 20.90 -6.20
CA PRO A 146 -2.43 21.13 -7.64
C PRO A 146 -1.10 21.80 -8.01
N GLY A 147 -0.46 21.31 -9.08
CA GLY A 147 0.79 21.87 -9.59
C GLY A 147 2.05 21.43 -8.86
N GLU A 148 1.95 20.86 -7.67
CA GLU A 148 3.12 20.41 -6.92
C GLU A 148 3.55 18.99 -7.29
N ARG A 149 4.87 18.77 -7.31
CA ARG A 149 5.46 17.44 -7.42
C ARG A 149 5.68 16.89 -6.01
N LEU A 150 5.01 15.78 -5.70
CA LEU A 150 4.96 15.18 -4.37
C LEU A 150 5.84 13.93 -4.34
N ASP A 151 7.02 14.02 -3.75
CA ASP A 151 7.90 12.89 -3.47
C ASP A 151 7.64 12.30 -2.09
N ASP A 152 8.41 11.28 -1.72
CA ASP A 152 8.27 10.54 -0.46
C ASP A 152 8.50 11.42 0.79
N GLY A 153 9.22 12.54 0.65
CA GLY A 153 9.53 13.49 1.72
C GLY A 153 8.54 14.64 1.83
N ALA A 154 7.57 14.75 0.92
CA ALA A 154 6.59 15.84 0.94
C ALA A 154 5.75 15.81 2.22
N ALA A 155 5.52 17.00 2.80
CA ALA A 155 4.75 17.16 4.02
C ALA A 155 3.29 16.72 3.83
N PRO A 156 2.61 16.28 4.91
CA PRO A 156 1.17 16.04 4.90
C PRO A 156 0.40 17.28 4.46
N GLY A 157 -0.68 17.07 3.72
CA GLY A 157 -1.65 18.11 3.36
C GLY A 157 -2.83 18.13 4.32
N GLU A 158 -3.96 18.64 3.82
CA GLU A 158 -5.18 18.79 4.59
C GLU A 158 -6.30 17.87 4.06
N GLY A 159 -7.34 17.68 4.88
CA GLY A 159 -8.53 16.90 4.55
C GLY A 159 -8.64 15.60 5.34
N PHE A 160 -9.80 14.97 5.24
CA PHE A 160 -10.12 13.78 6.02
C PHE A 160 -9.17 12.61 5.72
N LEU A 161 -8.82 12.39 4.45
CA LEU A 161 -7.87 11.31 4.12
C LEU A 161 -6.47 11.60 4.64
N ALA A 162 -6.03 12.86 4.65
CA ALA A 162 -4.73 13.23 5.21
C ALA A 162 -4.70 12.96 6.73
N GLU A 163 -5.77 13.30 7.46
CA GLU A 163 -5.93 12.98 8.89
C GLU A 163 -5.91 11.47 9.14
N VAL A 164 -6.65 10.69 8.34
CA VAL A 164 -6.69 9.23 8.44
C VAL A 164 -5.31 8.62 8.25
N VAL A 165 -4.59 9.05 7.21
CA VAL A 165 -3.27 8.46 6.89
C VAL A 165 -2.22 8.88 7.92
N THR A 166 -2.27 10.11 8.43
CA THR A 166 -1.41 10.57 9.52
C THR A 166 -1.58 9.67 10.75
N ALA A 167 -2.83 9.47 11.20
CA ALA A 167 -3.11 8.59 12.35
C ALA A 167 -2.72 7.12 12.08
N TRP A 168 -2.82 6.68 10.84
CA TRP A 168 -2.41 5.34 10.43
C TRP A 168 -0.90 5.15 10.50
N GLU A 169 -0.11 6.10 9.96
CA GLU A 169 1.35 6.07 10.05
C GLU A 169 1.84 6.20 11.50
N GLU A 170 1.19 7.03 12.32
CA GLU A 170 1.47 7.14 13.77
C GLU A 170 1.28 5.79 14.50
N ALA A 171 0.21 5.05 14.18
CA ALA A 171 -0.01 3.72 14.75
C ALA A 171 1.11 2.72 14.36
N ALA A 172 1.66 2.83 13.14
CA ALA A 172 2.74 1.97 12.69
C ALA A 172 4.09 2.30 13.35
N ARG A 173 4.31 3.55 13.80
CA ARG A 173 5.52 3.98 14.53
C ARG A 173 5.65 3.33 15.91
N LEU A 174 4.60 2.69 16.40
CA LEU A 174 4.63 1.93 17.67
C LEU A 174 5.38 0.59 17.54
N ALA A 175 5.76 0.16 16.34
CA ALA A 175 6.61 -1.00 16.13
C ALA A 175 7.99 -0.82 16.78
N PRO A 176 8.65 -1.93 17.25
CA PRO A 176 9.97 -1.85 17.88
C PRO A 176 11.00 -1.20 16.96
N GLU A 177 11.96 -0.48 17.53
CA GLU A 177 13.10 0.12 16.79
C GLU A 177 13.94 -0.91 16.03
N SER A 178 13.98 -2.16 16.53
CA SER A 178 14.64 -3.28 15.85
C SER A 178 13.92 -3.73 14.56
N THR A 179 12.67 -3.32 14.37
CA THR A 179 11.86 -3.64 13.19
C THR A 179 11.93 -2.48 12.19
N ARG A 180 12.46 -2.73 11.00
CA ARG A 180 12.45 -1.76 9.91
C ARG A 180 11.02 -1.53 9.41
N THR A 181 10.48 -0.35 9.69
CA THR A 181 9.11 0.01 9.33
C THR A 181 9.06 0.86 8.06
N VAL A 182 8.20 0.47 7.11
CA VAL A 182 7.93 1.19 5.86
C VAL A 182 6.45 1.53 5.78
N PHE A 183 6.12 2.78 5.45
CA PHE A 183 4.74 3.22 5.19
C PHE A 183 4.49 3.19 3.69
N LEU A 184 3.65 2.26 3.25
CA LEU A 184 3.30 2.01 1.86
C LEU A 184 2.27 3.06 1.39
N ARG A 185 2.72 4.25 0.95
CA ARG A 185 1.84 5.31 0.45
C ARG A 185 1.29 4.94 -0.93
N THR A 186 0.32 4.04 -0.91
CA THR A 186 -0.33 3.47 -2.10
C THR A 186 -1.17 4.51 -2.83
N GLY A 187 -0.98 4.59 -4.14
CA GLY A 187 -1.80 5.37 -5.06
C GLY A 187 -3.12 4.69 -5.45
N LEU A 188 -3.74 5.16 -6.52
CA LEU A 188 -4.92 4.53 -7.12
C LEU A 188 -4.48 3.24 -7.83
N VAL A 189 -4.83 2.10 -7.28
CA VAL A 189 -4.46 0.81 -7.85
C VAL A 189 -5.32 0.47 -9.07
N VAL A 190 -4.67 0.38 -10.25
CA VAL A 190 -5.29 -0.04 -11.50
C VAL A 190 -5.42 -1.55 -11.51
N GLY A 191 -6.60 -2.04 -11.13
CA GLY A 191 -6.91 -3.47 -10.99
C GLY A 191 -8.39 -3.78 -11.24
N LYS A 192 -8.78 -5.06 -11.18
CA LYS A 192 -10.17 -5.49 -11.43
C LYS A 192 -11.15 -5.12 -10.31
N GLY A 193 -10.66 -4.58 -9.20
CA GLY A 193 -11.43 -4.21 -8.02
C GLY A 193 -11.23 -2.75 -7.61
N GLY A 194 -11.62 -2.44 -6.36
CA GLY A 194 -11.37 -1.15 -5.73
C GLY A 194 -11.96 0.03 -6.47
N ALA A 195 -11.23 1.12 -6.52
CA ALA A 195 -11.66 2.38 -7.14
C ALA A 195 -11.86 2.30 -8.67
N MET A 196 -11.25 1.33 -9.34
CA MET A 196 -11.45 1.12 -10.78
C MET A 196 -12.82 0.51 -11.12
N THR A 197 -13.48 -0.16 -10.18
CA THR A 197 -14.77 -0.83 -10.45
C THR A 197 -15.85 0.13 -10.95
N PRO A 198 -16.18 1.25 -10.28
CA PRO A 198 -17.18 2.18 -10.77
C PRO A 198 -16.80 2.83 -12.10
N LEU A 199 -15.52 3.17 -12.29
CA LEU A 199 -15.04 3.74 -13.56
C LEU A 199 -15.25 2.76 -14.73
N ARG A 200 -14.90 1.49 -14.52
CA ARG A 200 -15.08 0.43 -15.53
C ARG A 200 -16.54 0.16 -15.84
N LEU A 201 -17.41 0.13 -14.83
CA LEU A 201 -18.83 -0.08 -15.03
C LEU A 201 -19.47 1.07 -15.82
N LEU A 202 -19.18 2.32 -15.48
CA LEU A 202 -19.66 3.49 -16.22
C LEU A 202 -19.13 3.47 -17.66
N THR A 203 -17.86 3.14 -17.85
CA THR A 203 -17.27 3.03 -19.19
C THR A 203 -17.95 1.91 -20.00
N ALA A 204 -18.22 0.75 -19.39
CA ALA A 204 -18.85 -0.39 -20.08
C ALA A 204 -20.23 -0.06 -20.67
N ILE A 205 -21.03 0.75 -19.94
CA ILE A 205 -22.35 1.19 -20.41
C ILE A 205 -22.31 2.43 -21.33
N GLY A 206 -21.09 2.90 -21.70
CA GLY A 206 -20.93 4.07 -22.59
C GLY A 206 -21.00 5.42 -21.88
N ALA A 207 -20.98 5.46 -20.54
CA ALA A 207 -21.01 6.66 -19.72
C ALA A 207 -19.61 7.13 -19.28
N ALA A 208 -18.58 6.83 -20.07
CA ALA A 208 -17.22 7.32 -19.80
C ALA A 208 -17.21 8.85 -19.91
N ALA A 209 -16.66 9.51 -18.89
CA ALA A 209 -16.70 10.96 -18.78
C ALA A 209 -15.38 11.52 -18.26
N ARG A 210 -15.05 12.73 -18.71
CA ARG A 210 -14.05 13.58 -18.07
C ARG A 210 -14.58 14.01 -16.70
N ILE A 211 -13.78 13.85 -15.67
CA ILE A 211 -14.11 14.18 -14.29
C ILE A 211 -13.64 15.62 -13.98
N GLY A 212 -14.55 16.52 -13.64
CA GLY A 212 -14.23 17.94 -13.40
C GLY A 212 -13.52 18.58 -14.61
N THR A 213 -12.40 19.26 -14.35
CA THR A 213 -11.54 19.82 -15.42
C THR A 213 -10.78 18.75 -16.19
N GLY A 214 -10.57 17.58 -15.58
CA GLY A 214 -9.74 16.51 -16.13
C GLY A 214 -8.24 16.72 -15.94
N GLY A 215 -7.83 17.92 -15.49
CA GLY A 215 -6.41 18.28 -15.31
C GLY A 215 -5.81 17.82 -13.98
N GLN A 216 -6.63 17.43 -13.03
CA GLN A 216 -6.13 16.91 -11.74
C GLN A 216 -5.36 15.61 -11.94
N HIS A 217 -4.21 15.50 -11.28
CA HIS A 217 -3.38 14.30 -11.32
C HIS A 217 -3.91 13.24 -10.37
N TRP A 218 -4.08 12.04 -10.90
CA TRP A 218 -4.40 10.85 -10.10
C TRP A 218 -3.16 9.97 -9.99
N PRO A 219 -2.60 9.80 -8.80
CA PRO A 219 -1.42 8.96 -8.58
C PRO A 219 -1.81 7.49 -8.73
N TRP A 220 -1.57 6.93 -9.89
CA TRP A 220 -1.91 5.56 -10.25
C TRP A 220 -0.73 4.60 -10.04
N ILE A 221 -1.02 3.32 -9.84
CA ILE A 221 -0.08 2.21 -9.92
C ILE A 221 -0.82 0.97 -10.43
N SER A 222 -0.18 0.11 -11.24
CA SER A 222 -0.81 -1.16 -11.61
C SER A 222 -0.85 -2.12 -10.42
N LEU A 223 -1.84 -3.02 -10.38
CA LEU A 223 -1.96 -4.02 -9.32
C LEU A 223 -0.72 -4.92 -9.25
N TYR A 224 -0.14 -5.25 -10.41
CA TYR A 224 1.09 -6.03 -10.46
C TYR A 224 2.26 -5.28 -9.83
N ASP A 225 2.48 -4.02 -10.22
CA ASP A 225 3.59 -3.22 -9.71
C ASP A 225 3.41 -2.83 -8.25
N GLU A 226 2.19 -2.66 -7.78
CA GLU A 226 1.90 -2.47 -6.35
C GLU A 226 2.39 -3.68 -5.53
N ALA A 227 2.01 -4.89 -5.93
CA ALA A 227 2.46 -6.11 -5.26
C ALA A 227 3.98 -6.33 -5.42
N ALA A 228 4.52 -6.06 -6.61
CA ALA A 228 5.96 -6.16 -6.88
C ALA A 228 6.79 -5.16 -6.06
N ALA A 229 6.30 -3.92 -5.86
CA ALA A 229 6.93 -2.93 -5.02
C ALA A 229 6.93 -3.34 -3.54
N ILE A 230 5.80 -3.85 -3.03
CA ILE A 230 5.73 -4.42 -1.67
C ILE A 230 6.73 -5.56 -1.50
N ARG A 231 6.80 -6.47 -2.47
CA ARG A 231 7.76 -7.58 -2.48
C ARG A 231 9.22 -7.09 -2.52
N HIS A 232 9.54 -6.08 -3.34
CA HIS A 232 10.85 -5.44 -3.40
C HIS A 232 11.24 -4.86 -2.03
N LEU A 233 10.31 -4.18 -1.36
CA LEU A 233 10.53 -3.57 -0.05
C LEU A 233 10.79 -4.59 1.08
N LEU A 234 10.48 -5.87 0.92
CA LEU A 234 10.84 -6.90 1.90
C LEU A 234 12.36 -7.03 2.06
N THR A 235 13.13 -6.86 0.99
CA THR A 235 14.59 -7.02 0.97
C THR A 235 15.36 -5.69 0.84
N SER A 236 14.67 -4.59 0.58
CA SER A 236 15.22 -3.24 0.49
C SER A 236 15.70 -2.73 1.85
N THR A 237 16.55 -1.71 1.84
CA THR A 237 16.95 -0.96 3.05
C THR A 237 16.09 0.27 3.32
N LEU A 238 15.16 0.59 2.43
CA LEU A 238 14.26 1.73 2.58
C LEU A 238 13.41 1.62 3.85
N HIS A 239 13.17 2.76 4.49
CA HIS A 239 12.37 2.90 5.71
C HIS A 239 11.53 4.18 5.67
N GLY A 240 10.55 4.28 6.58
CA GLY A 240 9.61 5.41 6.63
C GLY A 240 8.70 5.45 5.41
N PRO A 241 8.25 6.63 4.96
CA PRO A 241 7.31 6.75 3.85
C PRO A 241 7.95 6.39 2.50
N VAL A 242 7.23 5.59 1.72
CA VAL A 242 7.57 5.20 0.34
C VAL A 242 6.33 5.30 -0.53
N ASN A 243 6.39 6.12 -1.57
CA ASN A 243 5.31 6.29 -2.54
C ASN A 243 5.21 5.09 -3.49
N LEU A 244 4.09 4.41 -3.47
CA LEU A 244 3.74 3.37 -4.41
C LEU A 244 2.83 3.99 -5.48
N ALA A 245 3.46 4.58 -6.48
CA ALA A 245 2.80 5.24 -7.62
C ALA A 245 3.56 4.92 -8.90
N GLY A 246 2.87 4.93 -10.04
CA GLY A 246 3.48 4.72 -11.35
C GLY A 246 4.53 5.78 -11.68
N PRO A 247 5.56 5.44 -12.46
CA PRO A 247 6.71 6.32 -12.70
C PRO A 247 6.37 7.55 -13.56
N THR A 248 5.27 7.48 -14.31
CA THR A 248 4.81 8.58 -15.18
C THR A 248 3.48 9.12 -14.63
N PRO A 249 3.46 10.31 -14.01
CA PRO A 249 2.21 10.91 -13.53
C PRO A 249 1.17 11.06 -14.64
N ALA A 250 -0.09 10.81 -14.32
CA ALA A 250 -1.20 10.91 -15.25
C ALA A 250 -2.33 11.78 -14.69
N THR A 251 -3.01 12.52 -15.58
CA THR A 251 -4.23 13.24 -15.23
C THR A 251 -5.44 12.32 -15.23
N SER A 252 -6.50 12.73 -14.56
CA SER A 252 -7.77 11.98 -14.55
C SER A 252 -8.36 11.82 -15.95
N ASP A 253 -8.27 12.84 -16.81
CA ASP A 253 -8.73 12.76 -18.20
C ASP A 253 -7.92 11.76 -19.01
N ARG A 254 -6.57 11.75 -18.85
CA ARG A 254 -5.71 10.77 -19.48
C ARG A 254 -6.08 9.34 -19.08
N MET A 255 -6.32 9.10 -17.79
CA MET A 255 -6.72 7.78 -17.29
C MET A 255 -8.09 7.35 -17.80
N THR A 256 -9.10 8.25 -17.76
CA THR A 256 -10.47 7.91 -18.18
C THR A 256 -10.56 7.72 -19.69
N ARG A 257 -9.79 8.46 -20.51
CA ARG A 257 -9.64 8.24 -21.97
C ARG A 257 -8.99 6.88 -22.25
N ALA A 258 -7.86 6.59 -21.63
CA ALA A 258 -7.19 5.30 -21.82
C ALA A 258 -8.12 4.12 -21.50
N LEU A 259 -8.94 4.26 -20.44
CA LEU A 259 -9.93 3.24 -20.08
C LEU A 259 -11.03 3.11 -21.14
N ALA A 260 -11.55 4.22 -21.66
CA ALA A 260 -12.56 4.21 -22.70
C ALA A 260 -12.03 3.59 -24.00
N GLU A 261 -10.82 3.96 -24.42
CA GLU A 261 -10.15 3.41 -25.60
C GLU A 261 -9.92 1.90 -25.46
N ALA A 262 -9.37 1.45 -24.34
CA ALA A 262 -9.12 0.03 -24.08
C ALA A 262 -10.40 -0.81 -24.07
N MET A 263 -11.52 -0.22 -23.64
CA MET A 263 -12.85 -0.85 -23.64
C MET A 263 -13.64 -0.61 -24.92
N LYS A 264 -13.06 0.08 -25.94
CA LYS A 264 -13.69 0.45 -27.20
C LYS A 264 -15.00 1.23 -26.98
N ARG A 265 -14.94 2.23 -26.10
CA ARG A 265 -16.06 3.12 -25.74
C ARG A 265 -15.70 4.58 -26.02
N TRP A 266 -16.72 5.39 -26.22
CA TRP A 266 -16.56 6.81 -26.48
C TRP A 266 -16.33 7.55 -25.15
N HIS A 267 -15.53 8.61 -25.19
CA HIS A 267 -15.24 9.47 -24.03
C HIS A 267 -15.74 10.89 -24.38
N LEU A 268 -17.05 11.07 -24.43
CA LEU A 268 -17.69 12.30 -24.92
C LEU A 268 -18.29 13.15 -23.80
N PHE A 269 -18.54 12.57 -22.63
CA PHE A 269 -19.22 13.26 -21.54
C PHE A 269 -18.25 14.03 -20.66
N ALA A 270 -18.78 15.00 -19.91
CA ALA A 270 -18.06 15.66 -18.81
C ALA A 270 -18.95 15.64 -17.57
N LEU A 271 -18.40 15.23 -16.44
CA LEU A 271 -19.06 15.27 -15.15
C LEU A 271 -18.58 16.51 -14.38
N PRO A 272 -19.40 17.59 -14.29
CA PRO A 272 -18.99 18.81 -13.63
C PRO A 272 -18.68 18.64 -12.13
N GLU A 273 -17.71 19.37 -11.63
CA GLU A 273 -17.29 19.34 -10.21
C GLU A 273 -18.47 19.60 -9.24
N LYS A 274 -19.37 20.53 -9.60
CA LYS A 274 -20.54 20.83 -8.77
C LYS A 274 -21.44 19.61 -8.55
N LEU A 275 -21.62 18.77 -9.59
CA LEU A 275 -22.43 17.55 -9.49
C LEU A 275 -21.73 16.48 -8.65
N ILE A 276 -20.42 16.38 -8.75
CA ILE A 276 -19.60 15.49 -7.91
C ILE A 276 -19.73 15.91 -6.43
N GLY A 277 -19.55 17.20 -6.15
CA GLY A 277 -19.67 17.73 -4.79
C GLY A 277 -21.07 17.54 -4.20
N LEU A 278 -22.14 17.74 -5.02
CA LEU A 278 -23.53 17.54 -4.58
C LEU A 278 -23.87 16.08 -4.31
N GLY A 279 -23.42 15.17 -5.19
CA GLY A 279 -23.77 13.75 -5.11
C GLY A 279 -22.88 12.93 -4.16
N MET A 280 -21.60 13.31 -4.01
CA MET A 280 -20.61 12.53 -3.26
C MET A 280 -20.02 13.28 -2.06
N GLY A 281 -20.29 14.57 -1.92
CA GLY A 281 -19.78 15.41 -0.82
C GLY A 281 -18.25 15.39 -0.73
N ASP A 282 -17.71 15.23 0.48
CA ASP A 282 -16.26 15.17 0.73
C ASP A 282 -15.58 14.00 -0.01
N ALA A 283 -16.25 12.85 -0.11
CA ALA A 283 -15.72 11.71 -0.85
C ALA A 283 -15.45 12.06 -2.33
N GLY A 284 -16.34 12.81 -2.96
CA GLY A 284 -16.12 13.27 -4.34
C GLY A 284 -14.97 14.24 -4.47
N ARG A 285 -14.83 15.18 -3.52
CA ARG A 285 -13.73 16.13 -3.50
C ARG A 285 -12.39 15.44 -3.31
N GLU A 286 -12.27 14.59 -2.31
CA GLU A 286 -10.99 13.97 -1.96
C GLU A 286 -10.58 12.79 -2.88
N LEU A 287 -11.54 12.04 -3.42
CA LEU A 287 -11.23 10.88 -4.27
C LEU A 287 -11.15 11.22 -5.77
N LEU A 288 -11.92 12.21 -6.24
CA LEU A 288 -12.06 12.47 -7.68
C LEU A 288 -11.50 13.83 -8.11
N LEU A 289 -11.61 14.86 -7.27
CA LEU A 289 -11.24 16.23 -7.64
C LEU A 289 -9.86 16.65 -7.12
N ALA A 290 -9.35 16.02 -6.06
CA ALA A 290 -8.02 16.30 -5.55
C ALA A 290 -6.94 15.99 -6.59
N SER A 291 -5.95 16.87 -6.70
CA SER A 291 -4.82 16.74 -7.59
C SER A 291 -3.55 16.41 -6.82
N GLN A 292 -2.94 15.28 -7.13
CA GLN A 292 -1.75 14.78 -6.45
C GLN A 292 -0.74 14.25 -7.48
N LYS A 293 0.22 15.08 -7.87
CA LYS A 293 1.29 14.68 -8.81
C LYS A 293 2.41 13.94 -8.06
N VAL A 294 2.07 12.73 -7.58
CA VAL A 294 2.98 11.89 -6.80
C VAL A 294 4.02 11.22 -7.69
N VAL A 295 5.25 11.10 -7.17
CA VAL A 295 6.37 10.42 -7.82
C VAL A 295 7.02 9.42 -6.86
N PRO A 296 7.38 8.21 -7.33
CA PRO A 296 8.00 7.16 -6.52
C PRO A 296 9.52 7.34 -6.45
N ALA A 297 9.99 8.46 -5.87
CA ALA A 297 11.40 8.85 -5.94
C ALA A 297 12.31 7.82 -5.23
N LYS A 298 11.92 7.35 -4.05
CA LYS A 298 12.68 6.34 -3.30
C LYS A 298 12.73 4.99 -4.02
N LEU A 299 11.60 4.49 -4.55
CA LEU A 299 11.58 3.22 -5.29
C LEU A 299 12.49 3.27 -6.51
N LEU A 300 12.46 4.35 -7.28
CA LEU A 300 13.31 4.52 -8.45
C LEU A 300 14.80 4.58 -8.07
N ALA A 301 15.13 5.30 -6.99
CA ALA A 301 16.49 5.39 -6.49
C ALA A 301 17.01 4.05 -5.93
N ASP A 302 16.12 3.21 -5.39
CA ASP A 302 16.41 1.87 -4.86
C ASP A 302 16.46 0.78 -5.96
N GLY A 303 16.34 1.18 -7.23
CA GLY A 303 16.47 0.29 -8.39
C GLY A 303 15.21 -0.51 -8.74
N PHE A 304 14.04 -0.17 -8.17
CA PHE A 304 12.80 -0.83 -8.54
C PHE A 304 12.44 -0.57 -10.02
N THR A 305 12.11 -1.62 -10.74
CA THR A 305 11.73 -1.54 -12.16
C THR A 305 10.25 -1.81 -12.32
N PHE A 306 9.51 -0.81 -12.80
CA PHE A 306 8.09 -0.93 -13.09
C PHE A 306 7.87 -1.76 -14.37
N ARG A 307 6.91 -2.69 -14.34
CA ARG A 307 6.42 -3.39 -15.52
C ARG A 307 5.58 -2.45 -16.38
N ASP A 308 4.63 -1.77 -15.75
CA ASP A 308 3.72 -0.85 -16.41
C ASP A 308 4.21 0.59 -16.17
N ARG A 309 4.81 1.21 -17.18
CA ARG A 309 5.47 2.52 -17.07
C ARG A 309 4.55 3.70 -17.31
N THR A 310 3.41 3.45 -17.96
CA THR A 310 2.38 4.45 -18.27
C THR A 310 1.00 3.93 -17.82
N VAL A 311 0.08 4.85 -17.58
CA VAL A 311 -1.29 4.50 -17.20
C VAL A 311 -2.02 3.72 -18.29
N GLU A 312 -1.68 3.95 -19.54
CA GLU A 312 -2.20 3.23 -20.71
C GLU A 312 -1.77 1.76 -20.69
N GLU A 313 -0.49 1.47 -20.38
CA GLU A 313 0.02 0.10 -20.23
C GLU A 313 -0.71 -0.63 -19.09
N ALA A 314 -0.83 0.01 -17.93
CA ALA A 314 -1.55 -0.56 -16.80
C ALA A 314 -3.03 -0.86 -17.11
N ILE A 315 -3.70 0.04 -17.82
CA ILE A 315 -5.10 -0.14 -18.25
C ILE A 315 -5.23 -1.21 -19.33
N ALA A 316 -4.31 -1.26 -20.28
CA ALA A 316 -4.27 -2.31 -21.29
C ALA A 316 -4.11 -3.70 -20.64
N ALA A 317 -3.20 -3.82 -19.67
CA ALA A 317 -3.03 -5.05 -18.88
C ALA A 317 -4.30 -5.43 -18.08
N LEU A 318 -5.02 -4.44 -17.51
CA LEU A 318 -6.29 -4.64 -16.80
C LEU A 318 -7.40 -5.18 -17.70
N THR A 319 -7.47 -4.71 -18.96
CA THR A 319 -8.56 -5.01 -19.90
C THR A 319 -8.24 -6.19 -20.82
N ALA A 320 -7.00 -6.66 -20.85
CA ALA A 320 -6.59 -7.81 -21.64
C ALA A 320 -7.43 -9.06 -21.30
N PRO A 321 -7.81 -9.89 -22.30
CA PRO A 321 -8.40 -11.18 -22.05
C PRO A 321 -7.43 -12.02 -21.19
N GLN A 322 -7.93 -12.59 -20.09
CA GLN A 322 -7.11 -13.56 -19.34
C GLN A 322 -6.94 -14.81 -20.20
N SER A 323 -5.72 -15.12 -20.57
CA SER A 323 -5.41 -16.47 -21.07
C SER A 323 -5.82 -17.46 -19.98
N ARG A 324 -6.82 -18.29 -20.26
CA ARG A 324 -7.19 -19.42 -19.39
C ARG A 324 -5.97 -20.35 -19.39
N SER A 325 -5.19 -20.30 -18.32
CA SER A 325 -4.19 -21.34 -18.00
C SER A 325 -4.85 -22.49 -17.29
#